data_2a36f1580e64ee899a0adeaca59adf6f
#
_entry.id   2a36f1580e64ee899a0adeaca59adf6f
#
_cell.length_a   1.000
_cell.length_b   1.000
_cell.length_c   1.000
_cell.angle_alpha   90.00
_cell.angle_beta   90.00
_cell.angle_gamma   90.00
#
_symmetry.space_group_name_H-M   'P 1'
#
loop_
_entity.id
_entity.type
_entity.pdbx_description
1 polymer ?
#
loop_
_entity_poly.entity_id
_entity_poly.type
_entity_poly.pdbx_seq_one_letter_code
_entity_poly.pdbx_strand_id
1 'polypeptide(L)'
;FDFKIKTPGAGKLSGFFVSQTQPQKTMNSENPNEDAPMKIEGAKNSRAKIIDCTIRDGGLMNSSRFSDKTVRAVYDCCAGSGAEYMEIGFKNSKKIFSPAEYGAWRFCDEGDIARIIGGRPRNVKLSVMADAGKSDYKTDILDKSRSPIDLVRVACYSRQLDEALDMAKDAKDKGYEVSINLMAACKLSERQMMSDIERLAESDADILYLMDSFGSFYCKHVAALMKALEGICRPRGKKIGFHAHNNLQLAFAKTVQAEECGADFLDSTLGGLGRGAGNCNTELLLGYLGRDIAPAMRCVQREIEPMRQKLGWGFAQSYMIAGFLNQHPRAAMAYQEKTPDADILEFYEASKAAKDAEITARGRTAEPALAR
;
A
#
# COMPACT_ATOMS: atom_id res chain seq x y z
N PHE A 1 -7.57 14.98 23.91
CA PHE A 1 -7.64 16.46 23.93
C PHE A 1 -9.10 16.83 23.69
N ASP A 2 -9.80 17.26 24.76
CA ASP A 2 -11.17 17.75 24.75
C ASP A 2 -11.18 19.21 24.32
N PHE A 3 -11.79 19.52 23.19
CA PHE A 3 -12.13 20.88 22.84
C PHE A 3 -13.56 21.18 23.33
N LYS A 4 -13.67 21.90 24.46
CA LYS A 4 -14.91 22.53 24.91
C LYS A 4 -15.18 23.79 24.06
N ILE A 5 -16.20 23.74 23.24
CA ILE A 5 -16.74 24.93 22.57
C ILE A 5 -17.64 25.65 23.59
N LYS A 6 -17.25 26.86 24.01
CA LYS A 6 -18.10 27.80 24.74
C LYS A 6 -19.01 28.51 23.78
N THR A 7 -20.31 28.34 23.94
CA THR A 7 -21.34 29.20 23.33
C THR A 7 -21.47 30.50 24.13
N PRO A 8 -21.51 31.69 23.48
CA PRO A 8 -21.86 32.93 24.16
C PRO A 8 -23.39 33.10 24.23
N GLY A 9 -23.84 33.57 25.39
CA GLY A 9 -25.22 33.68 25.77
C GLY A 9 -26.01 34.74 25.01
N ALA A 10 -27.31 34.51 24.99
CA ALA A 10 -28.33 35.40 24.47
C ALA A 10 -28.46 36.69 25.30
N GLY A 11 -28.19 37.82 24.67
CA GLY A 11 -28.57 39.16 25.18
C GLY A 11 -29.66 39.76 24.33
N LYS A 12 -30.80 40.01 24.97
CA LYS A 12 -31.91 40.79 24.38
C LYS A 12 -31.49 42.25 24.28
N LEU A 13 -31.70 42.88 23.11
CA LEU A 13 -31.90 44.32 23.01
C LEU A 13 -32.96 44.63 21.95
N SER A 14 -33.91 45.42 22.41
CA SER A 14 -35.11 45.95 21.74
C SER A 14 -34.76 47.11 20.81
N GLY A 15 -35.46 47.16 19.67
CA GLY A 15 -36.07 48.33 19.08
C GLY A 15 -35.18 49.36 18.38
N PHE A 16 -35.34 49.46 17.08
CA PHE A 16 -35.68 50.75 16.42
C PHE A 16 -36.06 50.47 14.96
N PHE A 17 -37.31 50.75 14.61
CA PHE A 17 -37.78 50.81 13.21
C PHE A 17 -37.25 52.11 12.59
N VAL A 18 -36.52 51.99 11.48
CA VAL A 18 -36.42 53.06 10.49
C VAL A 18 -36.58 52.41 9.10
N SER A 19 -37.75 52.77 8.52
CA SER A 19 -38.07 52.48 7.14
C SER A 19 -37.19 53.31 6.19
N GLN A 20 -36.39 52.61 5.38
CA GLN A 20 -35.88 53.16 4.13
C GLN A 20 -36.10 52.15 3.02
N THR A 21 -37.09 52.47 2.17
CA THR A 21 -37.31 51.83 0.88
C THR A 21 -36.15 52.13 -0.05
N GLN A 22 -35.35 51.14 -0.34
CA GLN A 22 -34.45 51.13 -1.49
C GLN A 22 -35.07 50.31 -2.63
N PRO A 23 -34.83 50.69 -3.91
CA PRO A 23 -35.44 50.00 -5.04
C PRO A 23 -34.86 48.60 -5.20
N GLN A 24 -35.78 47.64 -5.37
CA GLN A 24 -35.42 46.26 -5.76
C GLN A 24 -34.67 46.30 -7.10
N LYS A 25 -33.38 46.05 -7.07
CA LYS A 25 -32.65 45.55 -8.23
C LYS A 25 -33.07 44.10 -8.46
N THR A 26 -33.83 43.88 -9.51
CA THR A 26 -34.03 42.55 -10.09
C THR A 26 -32.67 41.98 -10.50
N MET A 27 -32.11 41.13 -9.66
CA MET A 27 -31.03 40.27 -10.04
C MET A 27 -31.63 38.99 -10.66
N ASN A 28 -31.98 39.08 -11.94
CA ASN A 28 -32.05 37.93 -12.80
C ASN A 28 -30.64 37.70 -13.36
N SER A 29 -29.84 36.94 -12.64
CA SER A 29 -28.74 36.19 -13.20
C SER A 29 -29.01 34.74 -12.83
N GLU A 30 -29.86 34.08 -13.57
CA GLU A 30 -29.92 32.64 -13.63
C GLU A 30 -28.50 32.15 -14.04
N ASN A 31 -27.80 31.58 -13.08
CA ASN A 31 -26.54 30.94 -13.35
C ASN A 31 -26.86 29.60 -14.06
N PRO A 32 -26.59 29.44 -15.36
CA PRO A 32 -27.09 28.32 -16.15
C PRO A 32 -26.52 26.97 -15.71
N ASN A 33 -25.78 26.92 -14.59
CA ASN A 33 -25.11 25.71 -14.04
C ASN A 33 -25.71 25.20 -12.73
N GLU A 34 -26.73 25.85 -12.13
CA GLU A 34 -27.27 25.39 -10.83
C GLU A 34 -28.06 24.09 -10.93
N ASP A 35 -28.61 23.75 -12.08
CA ASP A 35 -29.36 22.50 -12.33
C ASP A 35 -28.51 21.39 -12.99
N ALA A 36 -27.25 21.63 -13.28
CA ALA A 36 -26.40 20.57 -13.84
C ALA A 36 -26.03 19.57 -12.77
N PRO A 37 -26.13 18.24 -13.05
CA PRO A 37 -25.73 17.22 -12.09
C PRO A 37 -24.25 17.39 -11.72
N MET A 38 -23.92 17.17 -10.44
CA MET A 38 -22.56 17.23 -9.95
C MET A 38 -21.68 16.26 -10.76
N LYS A 39 -20.61 16.76 -11.35
CA LYS A 39 -19.64 15.92 -12.05
C LYS A 39 -18.84 15.12 -11.04
N ILE A 40 -19.02 13.81 -11.07
CA ILE A 40 -18.26 12.87 -10.24
C ILE A 40 -17.15 12.30 -11.13
N GLU A 41 -15.94 12.84 -11.02
CA GLU A 41 -14.79 12.42 -11.82
C GLU A 41 -13.62 12.01 -10.91
N GLY A 42 -12.90 10.97 -11.33
CA GLY A 42 -11.63 10.60 -10.72
C GLY A 42 -10.45 11.44 -11.26
N ALA A 43 -9.25 11.09 -10.89
CA ALA A 43 -8.01 11.80 -11.26
C ALA A 43 -7.51 11.40 -12.67
N LYS A 44 -8.30 11.64 -13.71
CA LYS A 44 -7.97 11.26 -15.12
C LYS A 44 -6.66 11.85 -15.64
N ASN A 45 -6.19 12.96 -15.08
CA ASN A 45 -4.95 13.64 -15.46
C ASN A 45 -3.79 13.33 -14.51
N SER A 46 -3.96 12.37 -13.62
CA SER A 46 -2.90 11.94 -12.70
C SER A 46 -1.70 11.39 -13.46
N ARG A 47 -0.50 11.70 -12.97
CA ARG A 47 0.78 11.14 -13.43
C ARG A 47 1.23 9.94 -12.60
N ALA A 48 0.46 9.56 -11.59
CA ALA A 48 0.78 8.44 -10.74
C ALA A 48 0.78 7.12 -11.56
N LYS A 49 1.78 6.29 -11.29
CA LYS A 49 1.97 5.00 -11.93
C LYS A 49 1.38 3.91 -11.05
N ILE A 50 0.69 2.96 -11.66
CA ILE A 50 0.18 1.78 -10.99
C ILE A 50 1.25 0.69 -11.02
N ILE A 51 1.52 0.08 -9.85
CA ILE A 51 2.20 -1.20 -9.73
C ILE A 51 1.16 -2.24 -9.31
N ASP A 52 0.84 -3.18 -10.20
CA ASP A 52 0.01 -4.32 -9.83
C ASP A 52 0.85 -5.35 -9.08
N CYS A 53 0.52 -5.59 -7.82
CA CYS A 53 1.23 -6.48 -6.92
C CYS A 53 0.50 -7.84 -6.74
N THR A 54 -0.44 -8.19 -7.63
CA THR A 54 -1.32 -9.37 -7.50
C THR A 54 -0.53 -10.66 -7.26
N ILE A 55 0.53 -10.90 -8.03
CA ILE A 55 1.32 -12.14 -7.91
C ILE A 55 2.25 -12.10 -6.70
N ARG A 56 2.87 -10.95 -6.43
CA ARG A 56 3.78 -10.83 -5.29
C ARG A 56 3.04 -10.92 -3.96
N ASP A 57 2.05 -10.07 -3.72
CA ASP A 57 1.38 -9.99 -2.43
C ASP A 57 0.36 -11.12 -2.24
N GLY A 58 -0.37 -11.46 -3.31
CA GLY A 58 -1.22 -12.64 -3.34
C GLY A 58 -0.46 -13.95 -3.11
N GLY A 59 0.82 -14.00 -3.49
CA GLY A 59 1.71 -15.13 -3.22
C GLY A 59 1.91 -15.43 -1.73
N LEU A 60 1.60 -14.49 -0.84
CA LEU A 60 1.60 -14.72 0.60
C LEU A 60 0.42 -15.59 1.07
N MET A 61 -0.63 -15.72 0.24
CA MET A 61 -1.80 -16.54 0.54
C MET A 61 -1.68 -17.98 0.02
N ASN A 62 -0.84 -18.25 -0.98
CA ASN A 62 -0.73 -19.56 -1.62
C ASN A 62 0.71 -20.07 -1.74
N SER A 63 1.61 -19.59 -0.90
CA SER A 63 3.04 -19.92 -0.95
C SER A 63 3.68 -19.61 -2.31
N SER A 64 3.23 -18.55 -2.98
CA SER A 64 3.66 -18.11 -4.32
C SER A 64 3.43 -19.17 -5.43
N ARG A 65 2.42 -20.03 -5.25
CA ARG A 65 2.04 -21.10 -6.19
C ARG A 65 0.93 -20.62 -7.11
N PHE A 66 1.27 -19.83 -8.11
CA PHE A 66 0.39 -19.48 -9.20
C PHE A 66 0.72 -20.29 -10.44
N SER A 67 -0.32 -20.67 -11.20
CA SER A 67 -0.12 -21.28 -12.51
C SER A 67 0.42 -20.27 -13.52
N ASP A 68 1.17 -20.73 -14.52
CA ASP A 68 1.60 -19.90 -15.64
C ASP A 68 0.41 -19.20 -16.33
N LYS A 69 -0.72 -19.89 -16.44
CA LYS A 69 -1.96 -19.33 -17.00
C LYS A 69 -2.39 -18.08 -16.23
N THR A 70 -2.45 -18.17 -14.90
CA THR A 70 -2.85 -17.05 -14.04
C THR A 70 -1.87 -15.89 -14.15
N VAL A 71 -0.55 -16.18 -14.08
CA VAL A 71 0.47 -15.10 -14.15
C VAL A 71 0.46 -14.41 -15.52
N ARG A 72 0.28 -15.17 -16.61
CA ARG A 72 0.09 -14.61 -17.96
C ARG A 72 -1.15 -13.73 -18.04
N ALA A 73 -2.27 -14.18 -17.48
CA ALA A 73 -3.52 -13.41 -17.48
C ALA A 73 -3.36 -12.08 -16.72
N VAL A 74 -2.64 -12.07 -15.59
CA VAL A 74 -2.31 -10.84 -14.86
C VAL A 74 -1.39 -9.93 -15.69
N TYR A 75 -0.36 -10.47 -16.34
CA TYR A 75 0.50 -9.70 -17.23
C TYR A 75 -0.28 -9.07 -18.39
N ASP A 76 -1.08 -9.87 -19.09
CA ASP A 76 -1.90 -9.41 -20.21
C ASP A 76 -2.95 -8.37 -19.76
N CYS A 77 -3.47 -8.51 -18.53
CA CYS A 77 -4.35 -7.53 -17.91
C CYS A 77 -3.63 -6.19 -17.68
N CYS A 78 -2.47 -6.21 -17.04
CA CYS A 78 -1.66 -4.99 -16.81
C CYS A 78 -1.34 -4.28 -18.13
N ALA A 79 -0.92 -5.05 -19.15
CA ALA A 79 -0.60 -4.54 -20.46
C ALA A 79 -1.81 -3.90 -21.16
N GLY A 80 -2.99 -4.53 -21.03
CA GLY A 80 -4.24 -4.07 -21.67
C GLY A 80 -4.91 -2.91 -20.95
N SER A 81 -4.74 -2.79 -19.63
CA SER A 81 -5.35 -1.73 -18.82
C SER A 81 -4.45 -0.49 -18.65
N GLY A 82 -3.19 -0.55 -19.10
CA GLY A 82 -2.25 0.55 -18.97
C GLY A 82 -1.64 0.70 -17.57
N ALA A 83 -1.59 -0.36 -16.76
CA ALA A 83 -0.74 -0.39 -15.57
C ALA A 83 0.72 -0.35 -16.00
N GLU A 84 1.52 0.51 -15.38
CA GLU A 84 2.92 0.70 -15.81
C GLU A 84 3.84 -0.42 -15.36
N TYR A 85 3.54 -1.05 -14.21
CA TYR A 85 4.35 -2.13 -13.66
C TYR A 85 3.49 -3.31 -13.20
N MET A 86 4.06 -4.51 -13.33
CA MET A 86 3.59 -5.72 -12.68
C MET A 86 4.69 -6.23 -11.73
N GLU A 87 4.39 -6.36 -10.45
CA GLU A 87 5.26 -7.01 -9.48
C GLU A 87 5.05 -8.53 -9.52
N ILE A 88 5.90 -9.21 -10.29
CA ILE A 88 5.72 -10.60 -10.67
C ILE A 88 6.02 -11.61 -9.54
N GLY A 89 6.66 -11.17 -8.45
CA GLY A 89 6.93 -12.00 -7.27
C GLY A 89 8.11 -11.51 -6.46
N PHE A 90 8.80 -12.45 -5.83
CA PHE A 90 9.94 -12.19 -4.95
C PHE A 90 11.26 -12.68 -5.55
N LYS A 91 12.37 -12.07 -5.14
CA LYS A 91 13.75 -12.59 -5.24
C LYS A 91 14.23 -13.07 -3.87
N ASN A 92 13.52 -14.04 -3.28
CA ASN A 92 13.91 -14.60 -2.00
C ASN A 92 14.92 -15.76 -2.14
N SER A 93 15.76 -15.94 -1.14
CA SER A 93 16.78 -16.97 -1.10
C SER A 93 16.20 -18.39 -1.02
N LYS A 94 16.66 -19.29 -1.89
CA LYS A 94 16.33 -20.72 -1.85
C LYS A 94 16.92 -21.44 -0.64
N LYS A 95 17.86 -20.82 0.09
CA LYS A 95 18.40 -21.35 1.36
C LYS A 95 17.42 -21.13 2.52
N ILE A 96 16.57 -20.09 2.42
CA ILE A 96 15.60 -19.74 3.46
C ILE A 96 14.22 -20.30 3.11
N PHE A 97 13.84 -20.25 1.84
CA PHE A 97 12.56 -20.73 1.33
C PHE A 97 12.81 -21.95 0.43
N SER A 98 12.30 -23.11 0.85
CA SER A 98 12.48 -24.34 0.08
C SER A 98 11.63 -24.32 -1.21
N PRO A 99 12.22 -24.60 -2.40
CA PRO A 99 11.44 -24.77 -3.64
C PRO A 99 10.40 -25.89 -3.58
N ALA A 100 10.52 -26.83 -2.63
CA ALA A 100 9.50 -27.86 -2.39
C ALA A 100 8.24 -27.29 -1.71
N GLU A 101 8.39 -26.24 -0.90
CA GLU A 101 7.32 -25.60 -0.14
C GLU A 101 6.72 -24.38 -0.86
N TYR A 102 7.52 -23.72 -1.70
CA TYR A 102 7.14 -22.46 -2.36
C TYR A 102 7.16 -22.60 -3.88
N GLY A 103 6.25 -21.88 -4.55
CA GLY A 103 6.20 -21.81 -6.01
C GLY A 103 7.28 -20.92 -6.61
N ALA A 104 7.41 -20.98 -7.94
CA ALA A 104 8.42 -20.27 -8.73
C ALA A 104 8.44 -18.74 -8.47
N TRP A 105 7.28 -18.15 -8.17
CA TRP A 105 7.12 -16.70 -7.96
C TRP A 105 7.62 -16.21 -6.60
N ARG A 106 8.16 -17.13 -5.76
CA ARG A 106 8.97 -16.79 -4.57
C ARG A 106 10.41 -16.45 -4.95
N PHE A 107 10.87 -16.96 -6.08
CA PHE A 107 12.28 -16.86 -6.53
C PHE A 107 12.42 -16.02 -7.79
N CYS A 108 11.42 -16.02 -8.65
CA CYS A 108 11.38 -15.31 -9.94
C CYS A 108 12.65 -15.50 -10.76
N ASP A 109 13.05 -16.78 -10.97
CA ASP A 109 14.17 -17.09 -11.85
C ASP A 109 13.90 -16.55 -13.27
N GLU A 110 14.93 -16.06 -13.95
CA GLU A 110 14.78 -15.41 -15.27
C GLU A 110 14.14 -16.32 -16.31
N GLY A 111 14.39 -17.64 -16.22
CA GLY A 111 13.74 -18.64 -17.08
C GLY A 111 12.21 -18.72 -16.87
N ASP A 112 11.75 -18.64 -15.60
CA ASP A 112 10.33 -18.62 -15.28
C ASP A 112 9.67 -17.34 -15.78
N ILE A 113 10.32 -16.20 -15.60
CA ILE A 113 9.82 -14.91 -16.11
C ILE A 113 9.75 -14.94 -17.63
N ALA A 114 10.80 -15.40 -18.32
CA ALA A 114 10.85 -15.49 -19.78
C ALA A 114 9.73 -16.38 -20.34
N ARG A 115 9.38 -17.47 -19.65
CA ARG A 115 8.27 -18.36 -20.01
C ARG A 115 6.92 -17.65 -19.98
N ILE A 116 6.75 -16.64 -19.09
CA ILE A 116 5.52 -15.86 -19.02
C ILE A 116 5.45 -14.78 -20.08
N ILE A 117 6.51 -13.98 -20.21
CA ILE A 117 6.51 -12.80 -21.09
C ILE A 117 6.90 -13.13 -22.55
N GLY A 118 7.42 -14.33 -22.81
CA GLY A 118 7.94 -14.72 -24.13
C GLY A 118 6.95 -14.43 -25.26
N GLY A 119 7.42 -13.71 -26.30
CA GLY A 119 6.64 -13.33 -27.46
C GLY A 119 5.57 -12.24 -27.22
N ARG A 120 5.47 -11.66 -26.02
CA ARG A 120 4.52 -10.58 -25.69
C ARG A 120 5.14 -9.20 -25.90
N PRO A 121 4.32 -8.20 -26.29
CA PRO A 121 4.76 -6.81 -26.27
C PRO A 121 5.20 -6.39 -24.86
N ARG A 122 6.34 -5.73 -24.73
CA ARG A 122 6.85 -5.23 -23.46
C ARG A 122 6.39 -3.79 -23.19
N ASN A 123 5.07 -3.60 -23.09
CA ASN A 123 4.44 -2.34 -22.73
C ASN A 123 4.17 -2.22 -21.20
N VAL A 124 4.51 -3.25 -20.43
CA VAL A 124 4.48 -3.29 -18.97
C VAL A 124 5.90 -3.56 -18.47
N LYS A 125 6.37 -2.78 -17.52
CA LYS A 125 7.62 -3.02 -16.81
C LYS A 125 7.43 -4.09 -15.73
N LEU A 126 8.46 -4.91 -15.50
CA LEU A 126 8.44 -5.92 -14.47
C LEU A 126 9.17 -5.46 -13.21
N SER A 127 8.58 -5.71 -12.07
CA SER A 127 9.24 -5.55 -10.78
C SER A 127 9.25 -6.82 -9.96
N VAL A 128 10.20 -6.91 -9.04
CA VAL A 128 10.29 -7.98 -8.03
C VAL A 128 10.58 -7.36 -6.67
N MET A 129 10.12 -8.02 -5.61
CA MET A 129 10.45 -7.64 -4.25
C MET A 129 11.63 -8.47 -3.72
N ALA A 130 12.61 -7.81 -3.14
CA ALA A 130 13.73 -8.41 -2.43
C ALA A 130 13.68 -8.00 -0.95
N ASP A 131 13.37 -8.94 -0.07
CA ASP A 131 13.27 -8.67 1.37
C ASP A 131 14.66 -8.65 2.00
N ALA A 132 15.00 -7.60 2.75
CA ALA A 132 16.18 -7.58 3.61
C ALA A 132 16.13 -8.73 4.63
N GLY A 133 17.23 -9.44 4.75
CA GLY A 133 17.36 -10.66 5.57
C GLY A 133 16.75 -11.92 4.98
N LYS A 134 16.24 -11.89 3.74
CA LYS A 134 15.59 -13.03 3.10
C LYS A 134 15.99 -13.24 1.63
N SER A 135 16.87 -12.42 1.10
CA SER A 135 17.32 -12.47 -0.29
C SER A 135 18.84 -12.58 -0.37
N ASP A 136 19.35 -13.50 -1.14
CA ASP A 136 20.78 -13.57 -1.52
C ASP A 136 21.01 -12.59 -2.69
N TYR A 137 20.74 -11.29 -2.48
CA TYR A 137 20.64 -10.30 -3.53
C TYR A 137 21.91 -10.15 -4.39
N LYS A 138 23.10 -10.39 -3.83
CA LYS A 138 24.36 -10.31 -4.59
C LYS A 138 24.47 -11.37 -5.69
N THR A 139 23.82 -12.53 -5.49
CA THR A 139 23.87 -13.67 -6.40
C THR A 139 22.57 -13.88 -7.19
N ASP A 140 21.42 -13.69 -6.55
CA ASP A 140 20.12 -14.04 -7.12
C ASP A 140 19.51 -12.89 -7.96
N ILE A 141 19.96 -11.65 -7.75
CA ILE A 141 19.67 -10.51 -8.62
C ILE A 141 20.82 -10.38 -9.61
N LEU A 142 20.57 -10.78 -10.87
CA LEU A 142 21.56 -10.72 -11.94
C LEU A 142 21.73 -9.27 -12.44
N ASP A 143 22.77 -9.00 -13.25
CA ASP A 143 22.87 -7.73 -13.97
C ASP A 143 21.65 -7.49 -14.85
N LYS A 144 21.21 -6.25 -14.98
CA LYS A 144 20.04 -5.86 -15.77
C LYS A 144 20.08 -6.35 -17.22
N SER A 145 21.25 -6.43 -17.81
CA SER A 145 21.46 -6.95 -19.18
C SER A 145 21.09 -8.44 -19.34
N ARG A 146 21.01 -9.18 -18.22
CA ARG A 146 20.69 -10.61 -18.17
C ARG A 146 19.29 -10.89 -17.61
N SER A 147 18.53 -9.87 -17.24
CA SER A 147 17.22 -10.02 -16.59
C SER A 147 16.16 -9.18 -17.27
N PRO A 148 14.94 -9.69 -17.44
CA PRO A 148 13.82 -8.92 -17.94
C PRO A 148 13.21 -7.97 -16.89
N ILE A 149 13.65 -8.02 -15.64
CA ILE A 149 13.18 -7.16 -14.54
C ILE A 149 13.63 -5.73 -14.78
N ASP A 150 12.77 -4.75 -14.51
CA ASP A 150 13.04 -3.33 -14.68
C ASP A 150 13.24 -2.61 -13.33
N LEU A 151 12.52 -3.03 -12.29
CA LEU A 151 12.54 -2.42 -10.97
C LEU A 151 12.77 -3.48 -9.88
N VAL A 152 13.78 -3.26 -9.04
CA VAL A 152 14.00 -4.04 -7.80
C VAL A 152 13.44 -3.26 -6.63
N ARG A 153 12.54 -3.87 -5.86
CA ARG A 153 11.90 -3.27 -4.68
C ARG A 153 12.44 -3.89 -3.41
N VAL A 154 13.28 -3.15 -2.70
CA VAL A 154 13.90 -3.59 -1.45
C VAL A 154 12.92 -3.35 -0.31
N ALA A 155 12.44 -4.41 0.34
CA ALA A 155 11.56 -4.30 1.50
C ALA A 155 12.34 -4.47 2.80
N CYS A 156 12.19 -3.53 3.72
CA CYS A 156 12.90 -3.55 5.00
C CYS A 156 12.07 -3.03 6.17
N TYR A 157 12.41 -3.49 7.36
CA TYR A 157 11.99 -2.87 8.62
C TYR A 157 13.04 -1.83 9.06
N SER A 158 12.65 -0.91 9.95
CA SER A 158 13.54 0.12 10.52
C SER A 158 14.89 -0.43 11.02
N ARG A 159 14.91 -1.63 11.61
CA ARG A 159 16.14 -2.28 12.10
C ARG A 159 17.05 -2.86 11.01
N GLN A 160 16.64 -2.84 9.75
CA GLN A 160 17.32 -3.45 8.60
C GLN A 160 17.81 -2.40 7.59
N LEU A 161 17.89 -1.12 7.97
CA LEU A 161 18.24 -0.03 7.04
C LEU A 161 19.62 -0.22 6.42
N ASP A 162 20.61 -0.66 7.20
CA ASP A 162 21.99 -0.85 6.68
C ASP A 162 22.02 -1.87 5.54
N GLU A 163 21.35 -3.02 5.74
CA GLU A 163 21.24 -4.05 4.71
C GLU A 163 20.43 -3.54 3.51
N ALA A 164 19.32 -2.85 3.75
CA ALA A 164 18.51 -2.29 2.67
C ALA A 164 19.25 -1.27 1.82
N LEU A 165 20.11 -0.47 2.41
CA LEU A 165 20.98 0.49 1.70
C LEU A 165 22.01 -0.23 0.83
N ASP A 166 22.66 -1.29 1.35
CA ASP A 166 23.61 -2.12 0.57
C ASP A 166 22.88 -2.84 -0.58
N MET A 167 21.69 -3.40 -0.34
CA MET A 167 20.85 -4.00 -1.37
C MET A 167 20.46 -3.01 -2.46
N ALA A 168 20.06 -1.81 -2.08
CA ALA A 168 19.67 -0.76 -3.04
C ALA A 168 20.86 -0.34 -3.89
N LYS A 169 22.03 -0.14 -3.28
CA LYS A 169 23.28 0.17 -3.99
C LYS A 169 23.66 -0.94 -4.96
N ASP A 170 23.67 -2.20 -4.52
CA ASP A 170 23.99 -3.36 -5.36
C ASP A 170 23.05 -3.45 -6.59
N ALA A 171 21.74 -3.25 -6.38
CA ALA A 171 20.77 -3.25 -7.48
C ALA A 171 20.97 -2.06 -8.45
N LYS A 172 21.34 -0.88 -7.94
CA LYS A 172 21.69 0.29 -8.77
C LYS A 172 22.96 0.03 -9.60
N ASP A 173 24.00 -0.53 -8.98
CA ASP A 173 25.24 -0.87 -9.65
C ASP A 173 25.01 -1.90 -10.77
N LYS A 174 24.03 -2.80 -10.62
CA LYS A 174 23.55 -3.75 -11.63
C LYS A 174 22.65 -3.14 -12.72
N GLY A 175 22.29 -1.85 -12.62
CA GLY A 175 21.57 -1.09 -13.63
C GLY A 175 20.05 -1.05 -13.50
N TYR A 176 19.49 -1.40 -12.35
CA TYR A 176 18.04 -1.38 -12.11
C TYR A 176 17.50 -0.01 -11.68
N GLU A 177 16.22 0.24 -11.95
CA GLU A 177 15.43 1.17 -11.16
C GLU A 177 15.21 0.52 -9.77
N VAL A 178 15.32 1.30 -8.68
CA VAL A 178 15.27 0.75 -7.33
C VAL A 178 14.30 1.51 -6.45
N SER A 179 13.49 0.78 -5.68
CA SER A 179 12.74 1.37 -4.58
C SER A 179 13.15 0.77 -3.25
N ILE A 180 13.03 1.55 -2.16
CA ILE A 180 13.09 1.05 -0.80
C ILE A 180 11.71 1.21 -0.17
N ASN A 181 11.20 0.09 0.38
CA ASN A 181 9.86 -0.04 0.90
C ASN A 181 9.93 -0.20 2.42
N LEU A 182 9.70 0.90 3.18
CA LEU A 182 9.73 0.88 4.64
C LEU A 182 8.45 0.23 5.18
N MET A 183 8.62 -0.99 5.72
CA MET A 183 7.53 -1.81 6.24
C MET A 183 7.19 -1.45 7.69
N ALA A 184 5.92 -1.70 8.07
CA ALA A 184 5.39 -1.52 9.43
C ALA A 184 5.66 -0.11 10.02
N ALA A 185 5.60 0.92 9.20
CA ALA A 185 5.76 2.31 9.60
C ALA A 185 4.82 2.70 10.75
N CYS A 186 3.63 2.09 10.81
CA CYS A 186 2.65 2.26 11.89
C CYS A 186 3.14 1.82 13.30
N LYS A 187 4.25 1.09 13.38
CA LYS A 187 4.86 0.65 14.65
C LYS A 187 6.00 1.57 15.13
N LEU A 188 6.41 2.51 14.30
CA LEU A 188 7.48 3.46 14.64
C LEU A 188 6.91 4.68 15.37
N SER A 189 7.73 5.28 16.23
CA SER A 189 7.46 6.65 16.68
C SER A 189 7.65 7.61 15.50
N GLU A 190 6.98 8.75 15.52
CA GLU A 190 7.14 9.79 14.50
C GLU A 190 8.62 10.16 14.31
N ARG A 191 9.34 10.39 15.40
CA ARG A 191 10.78 10.69 15.38
C ARG A 191 11.60 9.62 14.67
N GLN A 192 11.37 8.33 15.01
CA GLN A 192 12.11 7.23 14.39
C GLN A 192 11.78 7.12 12.89
N MET A 193 10.50 7.23 12.55
CA MET A 193 10.05 7.16 11.16
C MET A 193 10.66 8.30 10.33
N MET A 194 10.67 9.54 10.83
CA MET A 194 11.27 10.67 10.13
C MET A 194 12.77 10.46 9.93
N SER A 195 13.48 10.02 10.98
CA SER A 195 14.91 9.70 10.90
C SER A 195 15.22 8.60 9.88
N ASP A 196 14.40 7.55 9.83
CA ASP A 196 14.54 6.46 8.85
C ASP A 196 14.33 6.97 7.42
N ILE A 197 13.29 7.78 7.19
CA ILE A 197 12.99 8.36 5.89
C ILE A 197 14.12 9.28 5.42
N GLU A 198 14.63 10.15 6.29
CA GLU A 198 15.76 11.03 5.97
C GLU A 198 16.98 10.22 5.54
N ARG A 199 17.31 9.18 6.31
CA ARG A 199 18.42 8.29 6.00
C ARG A 199 18.23 7.55 4.67
N LEU A 200 17.02 7.03 4.41
CA LEU A 200 16.70 6.35 3.16
C LEU A 200 16.71 7.31 1.97
N ALA A 201 16.35 8.58 2.16
CA ALA A 201 16.35 9.57 1.11
C ALA A 201 17.76 9.95 0.64
N GLU A 202 18.81 9.73 1.44
CA GLU A 202 20.21 9.87 1.04
C GLU A 202 20.76 8.68 0.23
N SER A 203 19.99 7.59 0.08
CA SER A 203 20.42 6.39 -0.64
C SER A 203 20.43 6.57 -2.16
N ASP A 204 20.96 5.57 -2.86
CA ASP A 204 20.93 5.50 -4.33
C ASP A 204 19.55 5.08 -4.89
N ALA A 205 18.59 4.71 -4.06
CA ALA A 205 17.25 4.34 -4.51
C ALA A 205 16.55 5.50 -5.24
N ASP A 206 15.78 5.17 -6.28
CA ASP A 206 15.02 6.16 -7.07
C ASP A 206 13.70 6.52 -6.41
N ILE A 207 13.12 5.58 -5.63
CA ILE A 207 11.76 5.66 -5.11
C ILE A 207 11.76 5.25 -3.63
N LEU A 208 11.10 6.04 -2.78
CA LEU A 208 10.82 5.64 -1.41
C LEU A 208 9.33 5.33 -1.23
N TYR A 209 9.04 4.18 -0.65
CA TYR A 209 7.68 3.70 -0.38
C TYR A 209 7.35 3.74 1.10
N LEU A 210 6.17 4.26 1.41
CA LEU A 210 5.51 4.07 2.69
C LEU A 210 4.52 2.92 2.59
N MET A 211 4.64 1.94 3.49
CA MET A 211 3.76 0.79 3.50
C MET A 211 2.87 0.77 4.75
N ASP A 212 1.56 0.84 4.56
CA ASP A 212 0.56 0.57 5.59
C ASP A 212 0.39 -0.95 5.78
N SER A 213 1.45 -1.60 6.27
CA SER A 213 1.58 -3.06 6.35
C SER A 213 0.51 -3.76 7.19
N PHE A 214 -0.14 -3.03 8.10
CA PHE A 214 -1.17 -3.58 9.00
C PHE A 214 -2.57 -3.07 8.66
N GLY A 215 -2.69 -2.23 7.62
CA GLY A 215 -3.94 -1.62 7.24
C GLY A 215 -4.54 -0.71 8.31
N SER A 216 -3.69 -0.13 9.18
CA SER A 216 -4.09 0.59 10.40
C SER A 216 -4.19 2.11 10.23
N PHE A 217 -3.66 2.66 9.13
CA PHE A 217 -3.74 4.09 8.88
C PHE A 217 -5.15 4.53 8.49
N TYR A 218 -5.54 5.72 8.91
CA TYR A 218 -6.66 6.48 8.36
C TYR A 218 -6.13 7.48 7.32
N CYS A 219 -6.99 8.00 6.44
CA CYS A 219 -6.60 8.95 5.39
C CYS A 219 -5.83 10.16 5.92
N LYS A 220 -6.23 10.71 7.08
CA LYS A 220 -5.49 11.81 7.73
C LYS A 220 -4.04 11.48 8.07
N HIS A 221 -3.74 10.23 8.45
CA HIS A 221 -2.37 9.78 8.71
C HIS A 221 -1.59 9.68 7.40
N VAL A 222 -2.21 9.14 6.36
CA VAL A 222 -1.61 9.07 5.02
C VAL A 222 -1.27 10.46 4.51
N ALA A 223 -2.20 11.43 4.60
CA ALA A 223 -1.98 12.80 4.17
C ALA A 223 -0.77 13.43 4.88
N ALA A 224 -0.67 13.30 6.21
CA ALA A 224 0.44 13.83 6.99
C ALA A 224 1.79 13.18 6.60
N LEU A 225 1.80 11.86 6.47
CA LEU A 225 3.01 11.09 6.15
C LEU A 225 3.49 11.33 4.72
N MET A 226 2.57 11.37 3.74
CA MET A 226 2.91 11.65 2.34
C MET A 226 3.47 13.06 2.18
N LYS A 227 2.91 14.05 2.88
CA LYS A 227 3.45 15.41 2.90
C LYS A 227 4.86 15.46 3.48
N ALA A 228 5.13 14.71 4.55
CA ALA A 228 6.46 14.60 5.13
C ALA A 228 7.45 13.94 4.16
N LEU A 229 7.06 12.81 3.52
CA LEU A 229 7.86 12.16 2.48
C LEU A 229 8.16 13.13 1.33
N GLU A 230 7.16 13.85 0.85
CA GLU A 230 7.34 14.82 -0.23
C GLU A 230 8.42 15.87 0.13
N GLY A 231 8.31 16.46 1.33
CA GLY A 231 9.26 17.46 1.82
C GLY A 231 10.70 16.97 1.93
N ILE A 232 10.89 15.66 2.24
CA ILE A 232 12.22 15.06 2.37
C ILE A 232 12.75 14.54 1.03
N CYS A 233 11.91 13.88 0.25
CA CYS A 233 12.31 13.14 -0.94
C CYS A 233 12.48 14.04 -2.17
N ARG A 234 11.55 15.01 -2.40
CA ARG A 234 11.60 15.86 -3.60
C ARG A 234 12.88 16.68 -3.74
N PRO A 235 13.39 17.34 -2.68
CA PRO A 235 14.65 18.08 -2.79
C PRO A 235 15.86 17.21 -3.16
N ARG A 236 15.74 15.89 -2.95
CA ARG A 236 16.77 14.88 -3.27
C ARG A 236 16.52 14.16 -4.60
N GLY A 237 15.54 14.63 -5.38
CA GLY A 237 15.17 14.03 -6.67
C GLY A 237 14.51 12.66 -6.58
N LYS A 238 14.06 12.25 -5.36
CA LYS A 238 13.40 10.96 -5.16
C LYS A 238 11.91 11.03 -5.49
N LYS A 239 11.40 9.93 -6.04
CA LYS A 239 9.97 9.69 -6.19
C LYS A 239 9.42 9.05 -4.93
N ILE A 240 8.10 9.14 -4.73
CA ILE A 240 7.43 8.58 -3.56
C ILE A 240 6.31 7.63 -3.99
N GLY A 241 6.14 6.55 -3.22
CA GLY A 241 5.12 5.56 -3.47
C GLY A 241 4.35 5.17 -2.21
N PHE A 242 3.18 4.57 -2.40
CA PHE A 242 2.30 4.14 -1.33
C PHE A 242 1.71 2.76 -1.57
N HIS A 243 1.68 1.94 -0.51
CA HIS A 243 1.04 0.62 -0.49
C HIS A 243 0.11 0.49 0.70
N ALA A 244 -1.14 0.08 0.48
CA ALA A 244 -2.17 0.01 1.50
C ALA A 244 -2.80 -1.37 1.64
N HIS A 245 -2.78 -1.93 2.87
CA HIS A 245 -3.64 -3.06 3.24
C HIS A 245 -5.04 -2.61 3.67
N ASN A 246 -6.03 -3.52 3.54
CA ASN A 246 -7.46 -3.21 3.62
C ASN A 246 -8.13 -3.59 4.95
N ASN A 247 -7.36 -3.76 6.03
CA ASN A 247 -7.88 -4.22 7.33
C ASN A 247 -9.02 -3.35 7.86
N LEU A 248 -8.95 -2.03 7.68
CA LEU A 248 -10.01 -1.08 8.05
C LEU A 248 -10.97 -0.72 6.89
N GLN A 249 -10.95 -1.47 5.79
CA GLN A 249 -11.73 -1.22 4.57
C GLN A 249 -11.45 0.16 3.94
N LEU A 250 -10.25 0.70 4.13
CA LEU A 250 -9.85 2.03 3.67
C LEU A 250 -8.72 1.98 2.62
N ALA A 251 -8.32 0.81 2.13
CA ALA A 251 -7.15 0.71 1.24
C ALA A 251 -7.30 1.60 0.00
N PHE A 252 -8.44 1.56 -0.68
CA PHE A 252 -8.70 2.41 -1.84
C PHE A 252 -8.69 3.91 -1.47
N ALA A 253 -9.43 4.30 -0.44
CA ALA A 253 -9.49 5.70 0.02
C ALA A 253 -8.11 6.24 0.43
N LYS A 254 -7.29 5.42 1.09
CA LYS A 254 -5.90 5.77 1.46
C LYS A 254 -5.01 5.92 0.24
N THR A 255 -5.20 5.07 -0.78
CA THR A 255 -4.43 5.13 -2.02
C THR A 255 -4.78 6.37 -2.83
N VAL A 256 -6.08 6.73 -2.90
CA VAL A 256 -6.54 8.02 -3.46
C VAL A 256 -5.93 9.18 -2.70
N GLN A 257 -5.98 9.16 -1.37
CA GLN A 257 -5.38 10.23 -0.54
C GLN A 257 -3.88 10.36 -0.77
N ALA A 258 -3.15 9.26 -0.98
CA ALA A 258 -1.73 9.30 -1.29
C ALA A 258 -1.46 9.93 -2.67
N GLU A 259 -2.30 9.63 -3.67
CA GLU A 259 -2.23 10.25 -5.00
C GLU A 259 -2.45 11.77 -4.90
N GLU A 260 -3.52 12.21 -4.22
CA GLU A 260 -3.83 13.62 -3.98
C GLU A 260 -2.69 14.37 -3.25
N CYS A 261 -1.91 13.66 -2.44
CA CYS A 261 -0.72 14.16 -1.76
C CYS A 261 0.57 13.97 -2.57
N GLY A 262 0.48 13.71 -3.87
CA GLY A 262 1.61 13.71 -4.80
C GLY A 262 2.39 12.40 -4.87
N ALA A 263 1.82 11.25 -4.52
CA ALA A 263 2.47 9.97 -4.77
C ALA A 263 2.70 9.74 -6.28
N ASP A 264 3.92 9.34 -6.65
CA ASP A 264 4.27 8.98 -8.04
C ASP A 264 3.91 7.54 -8.36
N PHE A 265 3.81 6.67 -7.36
CA PHE A 265 3.55 5.25 -7.50
C PHE A 265 2.50 4.78 -6.51
N LEU A 266 1.56 3.99 -7.00
CA LEU A 266 0.44 3.45 -6.23
C LEU A 266 0.38 1.94 -6.44
N ASP A 267 0.46 1.20 -5.33
CA ASP A 267 0.32 -0.25 -5.35
C ASP A 267 -1.14 -0.68 -5.27
N SER A 268 -1.48 -1.70 -6.03
CA SER A 268 -2.80 -2.34 -5.99
C SER A 268 -2.70 -3.81 -6.35
N THR A 269 -3.80 -4.56 -6.18
CA THR A 269 -3.90 -5.96 -6.59
C THR A 269 -5.28 -6.22 -7.20
N LEU A 270 -5.36 -7.09 -8.21
CA LEU A 270 -6.61 -7.51 -8.82
C LEU A 270 -7.51 -8.19 -7.79
N GLY A 271 -8.78 -7.75 -7.72
CA GLY A 271 -9.73 -8.23 -6.72
C GLY A 271 -9.29 -8.00 -5.28
N GLY A 272 -8.34 -7.11 -5.02
CA GLY A 272 -7.76 -6.87 -3.70
C GLY A 272 -7.01 -8.09 -3.14
N LEU A 273 -6.56 -9.02 -3.99
CA LEU A 273 -5.87 -10.24 -3.55
C LEU A 273 -4.63 -9.90 -2.72
N GLY A 274 -4.58 -10.40 -1.51
CA GLY A 274 -3.46 -10.19 -0.59
C GLY A 274 -3.72 -10.79 0.78
N ARG A 275 -2.74 -10.67 1.64
CA ARG A 275 -2.79 -11.25 2.98
C ARG A 275 -3.92 -10.66 3.82
N GLY A 276 -4.68 -11.54 4.49
CA GLY A 276 -5.74 -11.17 5.41
C GLY A 276 -6.88 -10.43 4.73
N ALA A 277 -7.10 -9.16 5.05
CA ALA A 277 -8.14 -8.33 4.47
C ALA A 277 -7.86 -7.88 3.02
N GLY A 278 -6.67 -8.20 2.49
CA GLY A 278 -6.24 -7.81 1.15
C GLY A 278 -5.71 -6.39 1.04
N ASN A 279 -5.73 -5.85 -0.17
CA ASN A 279 -5.09 -4.60 -0.59
C ASN A 279 -6.08 -3.65 -1.26
N CYS A 280 -5.58 -2.52 -1.77
CA CYS A 280 -6.29 -1.68 -2.73
C CYS A 280 -6.57 -2.47 -4.01
N ASN A 281 -7.80 -2.41 -4.54
CA ASN A 281 -8.18 -3.12 -5.76
C ASN A 281 -7.66 -2.41 -7.01
N THR A 282 -6.97 -3.13 -7.90
CA THR A 282 -6.46 -2.58 -9.17
C THR A 282 -7.59 -2.05 -10.05
N GLU A 283 -8.69 -2.75 -10.17
CA GLU A 283 -9.84 -2.33 -10.98
C GLU A 283 -10.49 -1.03 -10.49
N LEU A 284 -10.51 -0.77 -9.17
CA LEU A 284 -10.98 0.50 -8.62
C LEU A 284 -10.00 1.63 -8.92
N LEU A 285 -8.70 1.37 -8.75
CA LEU A 285 -7.67 2.37 -8.98
C LEU A 285 -7.56 2.75 -10.47
N LEU A 286 -7.66 1.78 -11.37
CA LEU A 286 -7.74 2.02 -12.82
C LEU A 286 -8.91 2.93 -13.17
N GLY A 287 -10.11 2.64 -12.63
CA GLY A 287 -11.31 3.46 -12.85
C GLY A 287 -11.14 4.88 -12.33
N TYR A 288 -10.59 5.06 -11.12
CA TYR A 288 -10.29 6.36 -10.54
C TYR A 288 -9.32 7.19 -11.41
N LEU A 289 -8.29 6.54 -11.96
CA LEU A 289 -7.30 7.18 -12.84
C LEU A 289 -7.77 7.31 -14.29
N GLY A 290 -9.03 6.95 -14.60
CA GLY A 290 -9.63 7.08 -15.94
C GLY A 290 -9.05 6.12 -16.97
N ARG A 291 -8.52 4.97 -16.57
CA ARG A 291 -7.94 3.93 -17.44
C ARG A 291 -8.96 2.86 -17.80
N ASP A 292 -8.63 1.98 -18.76
CA ASP A 292 -9.51 0.89 -19.16
C ASP A 292 -9.57 -0.20 -18.09
N ILE A 293 -10.74 -0.39 -17.50
CA ILE A 293 -11.01 -1.41 -16.48
C ILE A 293 -11.42 -2.77 -17.05
N ALA A 294 -11.76 -2.84 -18.33
CA ALA A 294 -12.32 -4.06 -18.91
C ALA A 294 -11.35 -5.27 -18.88
N PRO A 295 -10.03 -5.11 -19.12
CA PRO A 295 -9.08 -6.21 -18.92
C PRO A 295 -9.03 -6.68 -17.47
N ALA A 296 -9.07 -5.75 -16.50
CA ALA A 296 -9.04 -6.09 -15.07
C ALA A 296 -10.29 -6.84 -14.65
N MET A 297 -11.48 -6.37 -15.02
CA MET A 297 -12.74 -7.07 -14.70
C MET A 297 -12.75 -8.51 -15.23
N ARG A 298 -12.28 -8.73 -16.48
CA ARG A 298 -12.18 -10.07 -17.06
C ARG A 298 -11.19 -10.96 -16.33
N CYS A 299 -10.02 -10.43 -15.96
CA CYS A 299 -9.01 -11.16 -15.22
C CYS A 299 -9.49 -11.52 -13.82
N VAL A 300 -10.11 -10.58 -13.11
CA VAL A 300 -10.70 -10.81 -11.79
C VAL A 300 -11.75 -11.92 -11.87
N GLN A 301 -12.70 -11.84 -12.78
CA GLN A 301 -13.76 -12.82 -12.93
C GLN A 301 -13.26 -14.24 -13.22
N ARG A 302 -12.23 -14.37 -14.08
CA ARG A 302 -11.79 -15.67 -14.60
C ARG A 302 -10.69 -16.33 -13.78
N GLU A 303 -9.79 -15.55 -13.21
CA GLU A 303 -8.57 -16.06 -12.56
C GLU A 303 -8.57 -15.77 -11.05
N ILE A 304 -9.02 -14.60 -10.60
CA ILE A 304 -8.86 -14.15 -9.22
C ILE A 304 -10.04 -14.58 -8.34
N GLU A 305 -11.29 -14.35 -8.78
CA GLU A 305 -12.48 -14.69 -8.00
C GLU A 305 -12.59 -16.19 -7.68
N PRO A 306 -12.24 -17.13 -8.59
CA PRO A 306 -12.20 -18.55 -8.23
C PRO A 306 -11.17 -18.89 -7.13
N MET A 307 -10.10 -18.10 -6.99
CA MET A 307 -9.13 -18.26 -5.90
C MET A 307 -9.65 -17.69 -4.58
N ARG A 308 -10.47 -16.63 -4.59
CA ARG A 308 -11.05 -16.03 -3.39
C ARG A 308 -11.79 -17.06 -2.55
N GLN A 309 -12.58 -17.89 -3.17
CA GLN A 309 -13.35 -18.94 -2.49
C GLN A 309 -12.46 -19.96 -1.77
N LYS A 310 -11.23 -20.18 -2.26
CA LYS A 310 -10.27 -21.13 -1.70
C LYS A 310 -9.34 -20.52 -0.66
N LEU A 311 -8.91 -19.27 -0.89
CA LEU A 311 -7.90 -18.62 -0.09
C LEU A 311 -8.48 -17.69 1.00
N GLY A 312 -9.73 -17.25 0.85
CA GLY A 312 -10.48 -16.57 1.90
C GLY A 312 -9.94 -15.19 2.29
N TRP A 313 -9.41 -14.40 1.33
CA TRP A 313 -9.05 -13.01 1.67
C TRP A 313 -10.25 -12.07 1.56
N GLY A 314 -10.17 -10.95 2.25
CA GLY A 314 -11.19 -9.91 2.27
C GLY A 314 -11.60 -9.53 3.68
N PHE A 315 -12.77 -8.92 3.83
CA PHE A 315 -13.25 -8.50 5.13
C PHE A 315 -13.52 -9.70 6.06
N ALA A 316 -12.95 -9.62 7.26
CA ALA A 316 -13.35 -10.43 8.41
C ALA A 316 -13.16 -9.61 9.69
N GLN A 317 -13.98 -9.86 10.70
CA GLN A 317 -13.89 -9.13 11.97
C GLN A 317 -12.51 -9.26 12.62
N SER A 318 -11.87 -10.41 12.53
CA SER A 318 -10.52 -10.63 13.06
C SER A 318 -9.47 -9.73 12.38
N TYR A 319 -9.59 -9.51 11.07
CA TYR A 319 -8.69 -8.59 10.35
C TYR A 319 -8.97 -7.13 10.70
N MET A 320 -10.25 -6.76 10.86
CA MET A 320 -10.65 -5.45 11.37
C MET A 320 -10.04 -5.19 12.77
N ILE A 321 -10.14 -6.16 13.68
CA ILE A 321 -9.55 -6.08 15.02
C ILE A 321 -8.04 -5.86 14.94
N ALA A 322 -7.33 -6.63 14.10
CA ALA A 322 -5.88 -6.46 13.90
C ALA A 322 -5.52 -5.06 13.41
N GLY A 323 -6.26 -4.53 12.41
CA GLY A 323 -6.08 -3.16 11.92
C GLY A 323 -6.38 -2.11 12.98
N PHE A 324 -7.50 -2.22 13.68
CA PHE A 324 -7.93 -1.31 14.72
C PHE A 324 -6.94 -1.25 15.91
N LEU A 325 -6.41 -2.40 16.29
CA LEU A 325 -5.42 -2.50 17.36
C LEU A 325 -3.98 -2.23 16.89
N ASN A 326 -3.77 -1.95 15.62
CA ASN A 326 -2.44 -1.77 15.02
C ASN A 326 -1.52 -2.98 15.28
N GLN A 327 -2.01 -4.17 14.98
CA GLN A 327 -1.30 -5.43 15.16
C GLN A 327 -1.03 -6.13 13.83
N HIS A 328 0.06 -6.92 13.79
CA HIS A 328 0.37 -7.74 12.63
C HIS A 328 -0.77 -8.75 12.37
N PRO A 329 -1.29 -8.90 11.13
CA PRO A 329 -2.48 -9.72 10.85
C PRO A 329 -2.28 -11.24 11.06
N ARG A 330 -1.06 -11.71 11.43
CA ARG A 330 -0.76 -13.14 11.62
C ARG A 330 -1.70 -13.83 12.63
N ALA A 331 -1.97 -13.19 13.77
CA ALA A 331 -2.88 -13.76 14.78
C ALA A 331 -4.30 -13.86 14.23
N ALA A 332 -4.76 -12.84 13.51
CA ALA A 332 -6.08 -12.84 12.89
C ALA A 332 -6.20 -13.90 11.77
N MET A 333 -5.14 -14.11 10.99
CA MET A 333 -5.09 -15.18 9.97
C MET A 333 -5.16 -16.56 10.64
N ALA A 334 -4.39 -16.77 11.71
CA ALA A 334 -4.41 -18.03 12.45
C ALA A 334 -5.78 -18.30 13.09
N TYR A 335 -6.47 -17.26 13.58
CA TYR A 335 -7.85 -17.37 14.07
C TYR A 335 -8.81 -17.84 12.97
N GLN A 336 -8.76 -17.21 11.79
CA GLN A 336 -9.62 -17.59 10.66
C GLN A 336 -9.36 -19.02 10.16
N GLU A 337 -8.11 -19.48 10.22
CA GLU A 337 -7.73 -20.81 9.74
C GLU A 337 -8.07 -21.92 10.74
N LYS A 338 -7.85 -21.69 12.04
CA LYS A 338 -7.87 -22.74 13.06
C LYS A 338 -9.12 -22.76 13.91
N THR A 339 -9.74 -21.61 14.14
CA THR A 339 -10.86 -21.42 15.06
C THR A 339 -11.93 -20.47 14.51
N PRO A 340 -12.44 -20.68 13.27
CA PRO A 340 -13.36 -19.73 12.66
C PRO A 340 -14.68 -19.58 13.43
N ASP A 341 -15.08 -20.62 14.19
CA ASP A 341 -16.31 -20.67 14.97
C ASP A 341 -16.11 -20.24 16.45
N ALA A 342 -14.88 -19.88 16.86
CA ALA A 342 -14.60 -19.37 18.20
C ALA A 342 -15.23 -17.99 18.41
N ASP A 343 -15.52 -17.63 19.66
CA ASP A 343 -16.09 -16.33 19.98
C ASP A 343 -15.13 -15.19 19.58
N ILE A 344 -15.60 -14.31 18.70
CA ILE A 344 -14.83 -13.17 18.23
C ILE A 344 -14.48 -12.17 19.34
N LEU A 345 -15.28 -12.11 20.39
CA LEU A 345 -15.02 -11.26 21.57
C LEU A 345 -13.83 -11.79 22.38
N GLU A 346 -13.70 -13.11 22.51
CA GLU A 346 -12.51 -13.71 23.13
C GLU A 346 -11.24 -13.36 22.36
N PHE A 347 -11.29 -13.45 21.02
CA PHE A 347 -10.18 -13.03 20.17
C PHE A 347 -9.86 -11.54 20.33
N TYR A 348 -10.89 -10.67 20.41
CA TYR A 348 -10.71 -9.24 20.60
C TYR A 348 -10.05 -8.93 21.94
N GLU A 349 -10.54 -9.50 23.05
CA GLU A 349 -9.97 -9.26 24.39
C GLU A 349 -8.53 -9.79 24.50
N ALA A 350 -8.26 -10.97 23.95
CA ALA A 350 -6.89 -11.51 23.89
C ALA A 350 -5.95 -10.59 23.08
N SER A 351 -6.41 -10.09 21.95
CA SER A 351 -5.64 -9.16 21.10
C SER A 351 -5.38 -7.83 21.80
N LYS A 352 -6.37 -7.32 22.54
CA LYS A 352 -6.25 -6.09 23.32
C LYS A 352 -5.23 -6.27 24.46
N ALA A 353 -5.32 -7.35 25.21
CA ALA A 353 -4.36 -7.67 26.27
C ALA A 353 -2.92 -7.79 25.72
N ALA A 354 -2.74 -8.41 24.55
CA ALA A 354 -1.43 -8.49 23.88
C ALA A 354 -0.89 -7.11 23.50
N LYS A 355 -1.75 -6.18 23.02
CA LYS A 355 -1.38 -4.80 22.73
C LYS A 355 -0.95 -4.04 23.99
N ASP A 356 -1.69 -4.17 25.07
CA ASP A 356 -1.39 -3.50 26.35
C ASP A 356 -0.06 -3.99 26.92
N ALA A 357 0.22 -5.30 26.83
CA ALA A 357 1.50 -5.88 27.20
C ALA A 357 2.66 -5.33 26.32
N GLU A 358 2.46 -5.18 25.00
CA GLU A 358 3.46 -4.57 24.11
C GLU A 358 3.77 -3.11 24.50
N ILE A 359 2.74 -2.32 24.80
CA ILE A 359 2.89 -0.91 25.23
C ILE A 359 3.66 -0.85 26.54
N THR A 360 3.32 -1.69 27.54
CA THR A 360 3.99 -1.75 28.82
C THR A 360 5.46 -2.14 28.69
N ALA A 361 5.79 -3.11 27.82
CA ALA A 361 7.16 -3.51 27.55
C ALA A 361 7.98 -2.38 26.93
N ARG A 362 7.40 -1.63 25.98
CA ARG A 362 8.04 -0.46 25.36
C ARG A 362 8.27 0.69 26.35
N GLY A 363 7.33 0.94 27.26
CA GLY A 363 7.48 1.94 28.31
C GLY A 363 8.66 1.65 29.26
N ARG A 364 8.88 0.38 29.60
CA ARG A 364 10.01 -0.05 30.46
C ARG A 364 11.36 0.08 29.80
N THR A 365 11.43 -0.05 28.45
CA THR A 365 12.69 0.14 27.69
C THR A 365 12.99 1.60 27.37
N ALA A 366 12.01 2.49 27.54
CA ALA A 366 12.15 3.94 27.27
C ALA A 366 12.48 4.76 28.54
N GLU A 367 12.51 4.17 29.73
CA GLU A 367 13.03 4.86 30.91
C GLU A 367 14.55 4.96 30.82
N PRO A 368 15.14 6.17 30.69
CA PRO A 368 16.58 6.33 30.78
C PRO A 368 16.99 6.07 32.21
N ALA A 369 18.14 5.44 32.39
CA ALA A 369 18.89 5.41 33.63
C ALA A 369 19.20 6.86 34.10
N LEU A 370 18.23 7.52 34.69
CA LEU A 370 18.34 8.77 35.45
C LEU A 370 18.13 8.46 36.92
N ALA A 371 19.06 7.67 37.48
CA ALA A 371 19.28 7.58 38.90
C ALA A 371 20.58 6.81 39.17
N ARG A 372 21.73 7.49 39.06
CA ARG A 372 22.89 7.33 39.97
C ARG A 372 23.85 8.50 39.80
#